data_722b58392ef1a2cda1702fe2d12a67ed
#
_entry.id   722b58392ef1a2cda1702fe2d12a67ed
#
_cell.length_a   1.000
_cell.length_b   1.000
_cell.length_c   1.000
_cell.angle_alpha   90.00
_cell.angle_beta   90.00
_cell.angle_gamma   90.00
#
_symmetry.space_group_name_H-M   'P 1'
#
loop_
_entity.id
_entity.type
_entity.pdbx_description
1 polymer ?
#
loop_
_entity_poly.entity_id
_entity_poly.type
_entity_poly.pdbx_seq_one_letter_code
_entity_poly.pdbx_strand_id
1 'polypeptide(L)'
;LVILRFFIHNICSTIRNEYKNMVNYKNVKISEDARIAKQSVIVGDVTIGRDSCVLYYAVIRGDEAPIVIGEETNIQENCTVHVSHNKPVSIGNNVTIGHNAVIHSCTIGDRSLIGMGAVILDGAQIGNDCIIGAGSLVTKNTVIPDGSLVLGSPAKIKRNLTWEEKLGNLENSREYVKVSGEMKAQGIL
;
A
#
# COMPACT_ATOMS: atom_id res chain seq x y z
N LEU A 1 -28.28 -35.02 19.32
CA LEU A 1 -27.01 -34.33 19.70
C LEU A 1 -25.84 -34.73 18.76
N VAL A 2 -25.71 -35.99 18.39
CA VAL A 2 -24.63 -36.48 17.50
C VAL A 2 -24.77 -35.93 16.07
N ILE A 3 -25.98 -35.92 15.52
CA ILE A 3 -26.26 -35.42 14.15
C ILE A 3 -25.92 -33.91 14.04
N LEU A 4 -26.24 -33.11 15.05
CA LEU A 4 -25.95 -31.68 15.07
C LEU A 4 -24.44 -31.43 15.13
N ARG A 5 -23.67 -32.22 15.86
CA ARG A 5 -22.18 -32.13 15.89
C ARG A 5 -21.55 -32.49 14.54
N PHE A 6 -22.12 -33.52 13.84
CA PHE A 6 -21.64 -33.91 12.52
C PHE A 6 -21.90 -32.81 11.47
N PHE A 7 -23.06 -32.16 11.52
CA PHE A 7 -23.40 -31.05 10.64
C PHE A 7 -22.49 -29.81 10.88
N ILE A 8 -22.29 -29.47 12.15
CA ILE A 8 -21.41 -28.30 12.49
C ILE A 8 -19.96 -28.63 12.10
N HIS A 9 -19.48 -29.85 12.30
CA HIS A 9 -18.13 -30.25 11.92
C HIS A 9 -17.93 -30.22 10.41
N ASN A 10 -18.88 -30.65 9.60
CA ASN A 10 -18.81 -30.62 8.15
C ASN A 10 -18.90 -29.18 7.60
N ILE A 11 -19.77 -28.32 8.16
CA ILE A 11 -19.84 -26.91 7.79
C ILE A 11 -18.52 -26.21 8.14
N CYS A 12 -17.96 -26.42 9.33
CA CYS A 12 -16.69 -25.86 9.73
C CYS A 12 -15.51 -26.34 8.86
N SER A 13 -15.51 -27.62 8.46
CA SER A 13 -14.46 -28.16 7.59
C SER A 13 -14.57 -27.65 6.16
N THR A 14 -15.80 -27.49 5.64
CA THR A 14 -16.05 -26.90 4.31
C THR A 14 -15.63 -25.42 4.28
N ILE A 15 -16.05 -24.62 5.26
CA ILE A 15 -15.65 -23.22 5.40
C ILE A 15 -14.13 -23.11 5.55
N ARG A 16 -13.49 -23.99 6.35
CA ARG A 16 -12.03 -24.00 6.52
C ARG A 16 -11.28 -24.39 5.25
N ASN A 17 -11.83 -25.29 4.42
CA ASN A 17 -11.23 -25.67 3.14
C ASN A 17 -11.45 -24.59 2.07
N GLU A 18 -12.59 -23.94 2.03
CA GLU A 18 -12.83 -22.78 1.17
C GLU A 18 -11.88 -21.63 1.53
N TYR A 19 -11.71 -21.33 2.82
CA TYR A 19 -10.76 -20.32 3.29
C TYR A 19 -9.30 -20.65 2.92
N LYS A 20 -8.90 -21.91 3.01
CA LYS A 20 -7.56 -22.39 2.66
C LYS A 20 -7.24 -22.26 1.16
N ASN A 21 -8.26 -22.30 0.30
CA ASN A 21 -8.12 -22.14 -1.16
C ASN A 21 -8.19 -20.68 -1.60
N MET A 22 -8.53 -19.74 -0.69
CA MET A 22 -8.70 -18.33 -0.98
C MET A 22 -7.47 -17.48 -0.60
N VAL A 23 -6.55 -18.03 0.21
CA VAL A 23 -5.35 -17.31 0.67
C VAL A 23 -4.16 -17.66 -0.23
N ASN A 24 -3.64 -16.68 -0.92
CA ASN A 24 -2.50 -16.83 -1.82
C ASN A 24 -1.22 -16.25 -1.20
N TYR A 25 -0.20 -17.07 -0.99
CA TYR A 25 1.09 -16.63 -0.42
C TYR A 25 2.23 -16.58 -1.45
N LYS A 26 2.01 -16.88 -2.72
CA LYS A 26 3.09 -17.20 -3.66
C LYS A 26 3.05 -16.47 -5.01
N ASN A 27 2.15 -15.51 -5.23
CA ASN A 27 2.01 -14.85 -6.52
C ASN A 27 2.68 -13.47 -6.55
N VAL A 28 3.94 -13.39 -6.09
CA VAL A 28 4.70 -12.13 -6.09
C VAL A 28 5.33 -11.91 -7.47
N LYS A 29 5.06 -10.75 -8.07
CA LYS A 29 5.60 -10.28 -9.34
C LYS A 29 6.31 -8.94 -9.13
N ILE A 30 7.62 -8.94 -9.21
CA ILE A 30 8.44 -7.74 -9.00
C ILE A 30 9.18 -7.46 -10.31
N SER A 31 9.12 -6.21 -10.78
CA SER A 31 9.91 -5.76 -11.94
C SER A 31 11.40 -5.94 -11.65
N GLU A 32 12.20 -6.30 -12.67
CA GLU A 32 13.66 -6.46 -12.55
C GLU A 32 14.36 -5.15 -12.13
N ASP A 33 13.76 -4.01 -12.49
CA ASP A 33 14.26 -2.67 -12.12
C ASP A 33 13.81 -2.21 -10.73
N ALA A 34 12.87 -2.90 -10.10
CA ALA A 34 12.48 -2.58 -8.74
C ALA A 34 13.60 -2.89 -7.73
N ARG A 35 13.61 -2.19 -6.62
CA ARG A 35 14.65 -2.23 -5.60
C ARG A 35 14.05 -2.60 -4.25
N ILE A 36 14.38 -3.77 -3.75
CA ILE A 36 13.74 -4.37 -2.58
C ILE A 36 14.78 -4.61 -1.50
N ALA A 37 14.61 -3.97 -0.35
CA ALA A 37 15.48 -4.20 0.80
C ALA A 37 15.33 -5.63 1.34
N LYS A 38 16.44 -6.30 1.66
CA LYS A 38 16.46 -7.70 2.11
C LYS A 38 15.65 -7.97 3.38
N GLN A 39 15.46 -6.95 4.21
CA GLN A 39 14.68 -7.05 5.45
C GLN A 39 13.20 -6.70 5.28
N SER A 40 12.75 -6.36 4.07
CA SER A 40 11.32 -6.22 3.78
C SER A 40 10.66 -7.59 3.63
N VAL A 41 9.35 -7.65 3.84
CA VAL A 41 8.55 -8.87 3.70
C VAL A 41 7.47 -8.64 2.65
N ILE A 42 7.50 -9.42 1.56
CA ILE A 42 6.52 -9.33 0.48
C ILE A 42 5.95 -10.73 0.25
N VAL A 43 4.64 -10.90 0.48
CA VAL A 43 3.96 -12.19 0.35
C VAL A 43 2.56 -12.03 -0.22
N GLY A 44 2.06 -13.04 -0.93
CA GLY A 44 0.72 -13.06 -1.49
C GLY A 44 0.68 -12.65 -2.96
N ASP A 45 -0.48 -12.15 -3.40
CA ASP A 45 -0.66 -11.63 -4.75
C ASP A 45 -0.23 -10.17 -4.80
N VAL A 46 1.06 -9.94 -5.04
CA VAL A 46 1.68 -8.61 -5.02
C VAL A 46 2.38 -8.35 -6.35
N THR A 47 2.05 -7.22 -6.98
CA THR A 47 2.74 -6.73 -8.18
C THR A 47 3.43 -5.40 -7.87
N ILE A 48 4.72 -5.27 -8.21
CA ILE A 48 5.51 -4.05 -8.03
C ILE A 48 6.10 -3.62 -9.36
N GLY A 49 5.80 -2.39 -9.75
CA GLY A 49 6.21 -1.78 -11.00
C GLY A 49 7.69 -1.38 -11.06
N ARG A 50 8.09 -0.99 -12.26
CA ARG A 50 9.45 -0.58 -12.62
C ARG A 50 9.92 0.61 -11.77
N ASP A 51 11.20 0.63 -11.42
CA ASP A 51 11.87 1.70 -10.66
C ASP A 51 11.27 2.02 -9.29
N SER A 52 10.32 1.21 -8.83
CA SER A 52 9.78 1.31 -7.47
C SER A 52 10.73 0.74 -6.43
N CYS A 53 10.64 1.21 -5.21
CA CYS A 53 11.44 0.66 -4.13
C CYS A 53 10.62 0.34 -2.87
N VAL A 54 11.01 -0.76 -2.20
CA VAL A 54 10.48 -1.16 -0.89
C VAL A 54 11.64 -1.19 0.09
N LEU A 55 11.59 -0.33 1.09
CA LEU A 55 12.68 -0.12 2.01
C LEU A 55 12.57 -1.03 3.25
N TYR A 56 13.49 -0.83 4.20
CA TYR A 56 13.72 -1.77 5.30
C TYR A 56 12.49 -1.97 6.19
N TYR A 57 12.22 -3.21 6.55
CA TYR A 57 11.16 -3.62 7.48
C TYR A 57 9.74 -3.27 7.01
N ALA A 58 9.56 -2.84 5.76
CA ALA A 58 8.22 -2.73 5.18
C ALA A 58 7.60 -4.11 4.99
N VAL A 59 6.31 -4.24 5.28
CA VAL A 59 5.55 -5.49 5.14
C VAL A 59 4.43 -5.28 4.13
N ILE A 60 4.43 -6.04 3.04
CA ILE A 60 3.41 -6.02 1.99
C ILE A 60 2.79 -7.42 1.92
N ARG A 61 1.53 -7.56 2.33
CA ARG A 61 0.86 -8.86 2.42
C ARG A 61 -0.46 -8.86 1.66
N GLY A 62 -0.45 -9.44 0.45
CA GLY A 62 -1.60 -9.61 -0.45
C GLY A 62 -2.16 -11.03 -0.41
N ASP A 63 -2.49 -11.54 0.76
CA ASP A 63 -2.94 -12.92 0.97
C ASP A 63 -4.44 -13.13 0.70
N GLU A 64 -5.28 -12.12 0.92
CA GLU A 64 -6.73 -12.20 0.77
C GLU A 64 -7.28 -11.43 -0.45
N ALA A 65 -6.46 -10.56 -1.05
CA ALA A 65 -6.76 -9.81 -2.27
C ALA A 65 -5.46 -9.30 -2.91
N PRO A 66 -5.46 -8.91 -4.20
CA PRO A 66 -4.28 -8.36 -4.86
C PRO A 66 -3.81 -7.03 -4.28
N ILE A 67 -2.48 -6.82 -4.29
CA ILE A 67 -1.82 -5.54 -4.09
C ILE A 67 -1.07 -5.18 -5.36
N VAL A 68 -1.39 -4.02 -5.95
CA VAL A 68 -0.70 -3.50 -7.12
C VAL A 68 -0.03 -2.18 -6.75
N ILE A 69 1.28 -2.09 -6.97
CA ILE A 69 2.11 -0.90 -6.78
C ILE A 69 2.65 -0.52 -8.15
N GLY A 70 2.40 0.71 -8.57
CA GLY A 70 2.81 1.25 -9.86
C GLY A 70 4.32 1.45 -9.99
N GLU A 71 4.72 2.26 -10.96
CA GLU A 71 6.10 2.56 -11.27
C GLU A 71 6.62 3.78 -10.47
N GLU A 72 7.94 3.86 -10.27
CA GLU A 72 8.61 4.99 -9.58
C GLU A 72 7.98 5.31 -8.20
N THR A 73 7.37 4.33 -7.56
CA THR A 73 6.68 4.46 -6.27
C THR A 73 7.55 3.92 -5.15
N ASN A 74 7.61 4.63 -4.02
CA ASN A 74 8.42 4.21 -2.89
C ASN A 74 7.56 3.85 -1.67
N ILE A 75 7.86 2.71 -1.07
CA ILE A 75 7.31 2.24 0.20
C ILE A 75 8.44 2.31 1.21
N GLN A 76 8.37 3.30 2.10
CA GLN A 76 9.45 3.58 3.04
C GLN A 76 9.47 2.62 4.23
N GLU A 77 10.46 2.81 5.12
CA GLU A 77 10.73 1.91 6.23
C GLU A 77 9.52 1.73 7.15
N ASN A 78 9.33 0.51 7.63
CA ASN A 78 8.30 0.10 8.57
C ASN A 78 6.85 0.32 8.09
N CYS A 79 6.63 0.57 6.81
CA CYS A 79 5.27 0.65 6.27
C CYS A 79 4.60 -0.71 6.29
N THR A 80 3.28 -0.71 6.50
CA THR A 80 2.45 -1.90 6.36
C THR A 80 1.43 -1.69 5.24
N VAL A 81 1.44 -2.56 4.24
CA VAL A 81 0.43 -2.61 3.17
C VAL A 81 -0.29 -3.95 3.25
N HIS A 82 -1.60 -3.91 3.51
CA HIS A 82 -2.39 -5.12 3.69
C HIS A 82 -3.80 -4.98 3.11
N VAL A 83 -4.48 -6.10 2.99
CA VAL A 83 -5.80 -6.24 2.37
C VAL A 83 -6.78 -6.96 3.29
N SER A 84 -8.06 -6.61 3.19
CA SER A 84 -9.18 -7.43 3.66
C SER A 84 -9.66 -8.34 2.53
N HIS A 85 -10.41 -9.35 2.88
CA HIS A 85 -11.00 -10.30 1.95
C HIS A 85 -11.73 -9.62 0.78
N ASN A 86 -11.31 -9.93 -0.46
CA ASN A 86 -11.84 -9.36 -1.72
C ASN A 86 -11.78 -7.82 -1.81
N LYS A 87 -10.89 -7.16 -1.06
CA LYS A 87 -10.68 -5.71 -1.11
C LYS A 87 -9.22 -5.40 -1.41
N PRO A 88 -8.87 -5.18 -2.68
CA PRO A 88 -7.49 -4.97 -3.10
C PRO A 88 -6.91 -3.64 -2.58
N VAL A 89 -5.59 -3.53 -2.68
CA VAL A 89 -4.87 -2.26 -2.64
C VAL A 89 -4.37 -1.94 -4.04
N SER A 90 -4.60 -0.70 -4.47
CA SER A 90 -4.01 -0.15 -5.69
C SER A 90 -3.28 1.14 -5.36
N ILE A 91 -1.99 1.19 -5.63
CA ILE A 91 -1.13 2.37 -5.48
C ILE A 91 -0.62 2.73 -6.87
N GLY A 92 -0.83 3.98 -7.28
CA GLY A 92 -0.45 4.51 -8.59
C GLY A 92 1.06 4.67 -8.78
N ASN A 93 1.42 5.43 -9.81
CA ASN A 93 2.79 5.74 -10.18
C ASN A 93 3.29 6.99 -9.47
N ASN A 94 4.60 7.09 -9.24
CA ASN A 94 5.24 8.25 -8.59
C ASN A 94 4.63 8.58 -7.22
N VAL A 95 4.19 7.57 -6.48
CA VAL A 95 3.61 7.73 -5.14
C VAL A 95 4.70 7.58 -4.08
N THR A 96 4.64 8.43 -3.06
CA THR A 96 5.46 8.28 -1.86
C THR A 96 4.61 7.79 -0.69
N ILE A 97 4.96 6.64 -0.12
CA ILE A 97 4.40 6.13 1.13
C ILE A 97 5.44 6.33 2.24
N GLY A 98 5.22 7.36 3.04
CA GLY A 98 6.16 7.79 4.09
C GLY A 98 6.30 6.78 5.23
N HIS A 99 7.44 6.83 5.91
CA HIS A 99 7.82 5.90 6.98
C HIS A 99 6.69 5.62 7.98
N ASN A 100 6.54 4.38 8.41
CA ASN A 100 5.53 3.90 9.37
C ASN A 100 4.07 4.09 8.92
N ALA A 101 3.78 4.37 7.66
CA ALA A 101 2.40 4.48 7.19
C ALA A 101 1.72 3.10 7.12
N VAL A 102 0.40 3.09 7.34
CA VAL A 102 -0.45 1.90 7.21
C VAL A 102 -1.43 2.11 6.07
N ILE A 103 -1.36 1.24 5.07
CA ILE A 103 -2.18 1.25 3.87
C ILE A 103 -3.03 -0.01 3.85
N HIS A 104 -4.34 0.14 3.94
CA HIS A 104 -5.22 -1.01 4.10
C HIS A 104 -6.42 -0.95 3.16
N SER A 105 -6.49 -1.92 2.21
CA SER A 105 -7.64 -2.10 1.29
C SER A 105 -8.16 -0.81 0.65
N CYS A 106 -7.29 -0.02 0.03
CA CYS A 106 -7.63 1.31 -0.50
C CYS A 106 -7.02 1.55 -1.88
N THR A 107 -7.41 2.66 -2.50
CA THR A 107 -6.83 3.14 -3.75
C THR A 107 -6.10 4.47 -3.52
N ILE A 108 -4.89 4.60 -4.08
CA ILE A 108 -4.08 5.82 -4.04
C ILE A 108 -3.69 6.17 -5.47
N GLY A 109 -4.10 7.35 -5.92
CA GLY A 109 -3.82 7.87 -7.26
C GLY A 109 -2.36 8.32 -7.42
N ASP A 110 -2.00 8.55 -8.68
CA ASP A 110 -0.64 8.91 -9.09
C ASP A 110 -0.13 10.20 -8.43
N ARG A 111 1.17 10.29 -8.24
CA ARG A 111 1.88 11.49 -7.74
C ARG A 111 1.37 11.98 -6.39
N SER A 112 0.78 11.08 -5.59
CA SER A 112 0.30 11.41 -4.25
C SER A 112 1.36 11.10 -3.20
N LEU A 113 1.37 11.88 -2.13
CA LEU A 113 2.24 11.71 -0.98
C LEU A 113 1.41 11.33 0.25
N ILE A 114 1.69 10.17 0.81
CA ILE A 114 1.15 9.71 2.09
C ILE A 114 2.21 9.97 3.15
N GLY A 115 1.94 10.89 4.04
CA GLY A 115 2.86 11.34 5.08
C GLY A 115 3.21 10.24 6.10
N MET A 116 4.35 10.41 6.78
CA MET A 116 4.85 9.49 7.80
C MET A 116 3.81 9.18 8.87
N GLY A 117 3.62 7.89 9.19
CA GLY A 117 2.67 7.43 10.20
C GLY A 117 1.19 7.64 9.86
N ALA A 118 0.84 8.04 8.64
CA ALA A 118 -0.55 8.14 8.23
C ALA A 118 -1.19 6.75 8.13
N VAL A 119 -2.49 6.69 8.42
CA VAL A 119 -3.30 5.47 8.34
C VAL A 119 -4.42 5.66 7.33
N ILE A 120 -4.45 4.81 6.30
CA ILE A 120 -5.48 4.81 5.26
C ILE A 120 -6.29 3.52 5.37
N LEU A 121 -7.60 3.64 5.61
CA LEU A 121 -8.47 2.50 5.90
C LEU A 121 -9.27 2.04 4.67
N ASP A 122 -9.89 0.86 4.84
CA ASP A 122 -10.65 0.12 3.81
C ASP A 122 -11.58 0.99 2.98
N GLY A 123 -11.52 0.82 1.66
CA GLY A 123 -12.39 1.49 0.72
C GLY A 123 -12.12 2.99 0.54
N ALA A 124 -11.10 3.53 1.20
CA ALA A 124 -10.68 4.92 0.94
C ALA A 124 -10.15 5.05 -0.50
N GLN A 125 -10.49 6.15 -1.14
CA GLN A 125 -10.07 6.50 -2.49
C GLN A 125 -9.35 7.84 -2.45
N ILE A 126 -8.04 7.81 -2.60
CA ILE A 126 -7.20 9.01 -2.69
C ILE A 126 -6.97 9.29 -4.16
N GLY A 127 -7.31 10.50 -4.59
CA GLY A 127 -7.08 10.96 -5.97
C GLY A 127 -5.61 11.16 -6.31
N ASN A 128 -5.37 11.66 -7.52
CA ASN A 128 -4.03 12.01 -7.98
C ASN A 128 -3.54 13.32 -7.34
N ASP A 129 -2.22 13.51 -7.30
CA ASP A 129 -1.60 14.76 -6.84
C ASP A 129 -2.09 15.20 -5.45
N CYS A 130 -2.32 14.27 -4.53
CA CYS A 130 -2.78 14.54 -3.16
C CYS A 130 -1.62 14.55 -2.17
N ILE A 131 -1.77 15.28 -1.06
CA ILE A 131 -0.93 15.14 0.13
C ILE A 131 -1.82 14.76 1.31
N ILE A 132 -1.56 13.59 1.87
CA ILE A 132 -2.09 13.17 3.17
C ILE A 132 -0.99 13.45 4.20
N GLY A 133 -1.24 14.37 5.11
CA GLY A 133 -0.23 14.81 6.08
C GLY A 133 0.17 13.71 7.07
N ALA A 134 1.36 13.86 7.65
CA ALA A 134 1.88 12.92 8.63
C ALA A 134 0.91 12.70 9.80
N GLY A 135 0.79 11.44 10.27
CA GLY A 135 -0.09 11.05 11.37
C GLY A 135 -1.59 11.17 11.08
N SER A 136 -2.00 11.46 9.84
CA SER A 136 -3.42 11.59 9.49
C SER A 136 -4.13 10.24 9.46
N LEU A 137 -5.40 10.21 9.89
CA LEU A 137 -6.28 9.04 9.81
C LEU A 137 -7.36 9.25 8.74
N VAL A 138 -7.18 8.66 7.57
CA VAL A 138 -8.22 8.59 6.53
C VAL A 138 -9.12 7.40 6.82
N THR A 139 -10.36 7.68 7.21
CA THR A 139 -11.33 6.66 7.62
C THR A 139 -11.90 5.89 6.43
N LYS A 140 -12.57 4.76 6.74
CA LYS A 140 -13.16 3.86 5.73
C LYS A 140 -14.06 4.61 4.74
N ASN A 141 -13.99 4.20 3.47
CA ASN A 141 -14.82 4.70 2.37
C ASN A 141 -14.73 6.22 2.13
N THR A 142 -13.71 6.88 2.67
CA THR A 142 -13.48 8.31 2.42
C THR A 142 -13.01 8.50 0.99
N VAL A 143 -13.62 9.43 0.27
CA VAL A 143 -13.20 9.85 -1.07
C VAL A 143 -12.50 11.20 -1.00
N ILE A 144 -11.25 11.23 -1.45
CA ILE A 144 -10.41 12.44 -1.51
C ILE A 144 -10.20 12.77 -2.98
N PRO A 145 -10.72 13.91 -3.47
CA PRO A 145 -10.54 14.33 -4.87
C PRO A 145 -9.08 14.70 -5.17
N ASP A 146 -8.74 14.68 -6.47
CA ASP A 146 -7.42 15.06 -6.96
C ASP A 146 -6.95 16.42 -6.42
N GLY A 147 -5.65 16.55 -6.18
CA GLY A 147 -5.02 17.79 -5.80
C GLY A 147 -5.34 18.28 -4.39
N SER A 148 -5.75 17.41 -3.47
CA SER A 148 -6.18 17.78 -2.12
C SER A 148 -5.03 17.75 -1.10
N LEU A 149 -4.97 18.74 -0.22
CA LEU A 149 -4.26 18.69 1.06
C LEU A 149 -5.21 18.17 2.15
N VAL A 150 -4.84 17.07 2.80
CA VAL A 150 -5.67 16.37 3.79
C VAL A 150 -4.90 16.17 5.08
N LEU A 151 -5.44 16.65 6.21
CA LEU A 151 -4.76 16.63 7.51
C LEU A 151 -5.71 16.22 8.63
N GLY A 152 -5.16 15.58 9.66
CA GLY A 152 -5.81 15.35 10.95
C GLY A 152 -6.27 13.92 11.21
N SER A 153 -6.81 13.70 12.42
CA SER A 153 -7.37 12.42 12.88
C SER A 153 -8.71 12.67 13.58
N PRO A 154 -9.85 12.38 12.93
CA PRO A 154 -10.00 11.94 11.54
C PRO A 154 -9.57 13.02 10.53
N ALA A 155 -9.03 12.57 9.39
CA ALA A 155 -8.50 13.46 8.36
C ALA A 155 -9.61 14.24 7.64
N LYS A 156 -9.31 15.50 7.30
CA LYS A 156 -10.20 16.40 6.57
C LYS A 156 -9.46 17.12 5.45
N ILE A 157 -10.13 17.31 4.33
CA ILE A 157 -9.64 18.14 3.24
C ILE A 157 -9.52 19.58 3.77
N LYS A 158 -8.35 20.18 3.62
CA LYS A 158 -8.06 21.54 4.06
C LYS A 158 -8.16 22.55 2.91
N ARG A 159 -7.58 22.22 1.76
CA ARG A 159 -7.56 23.02 0.55
C ARG A 159 -7.04 22.21 -0.63
N ASN A 160 -7.09 22.80 -1.81
CA ASN A 160 -6.35 22.29 -2.95
C ASN A 160 -4.85 22.55 -2.79
N LEU A 161 -4.03 21.70 -3.38
CA LEU A 161 -2.58 21.90 -3.49
C LEU A 161 -2.27 22.98 -4.52
N THR A 162 -1.17 23.71 -4.30
CA THR A 162 -0.58 24.56 -5.32
C THR A 162 0.15 23.72 -6.37
N TRP A 163 0.56 24.35 -7.47
CA TRP A 163 1.35 23.70 -8.50
C TRP A 163 2.72 23.23 -7.96
N GLU A 164 3.36 24.07 -7.15
CA GLU A 164 4.65 23.80 -6.53
C GLU A 164 4.58 22.59 -5.59
N GLU A 165 3.50 22.46 -4.81
CA GLU A 165 3.29 21.30 -3.93
C GLU A 165 3.11 19.99 -4.72
N LYS A 166 2.37 20.04 -5.85
CA LYS A 166 2.23 18.86 -6.74
C LYS A 166 3.56 18.48 -7.39
N LEU A 167 4.33 19.48 -7.83
CA LEU A 167 5.68 19.25 -8.38
C LEU A 167 6.59 18.64 -7.31
N GLY A 168 6.53 19.15 -6.08
CA GLY A 168 7.28 18.61 -4.95
C GLY A 168 6.98 17.13 -4.66
N ASN A 169 5.72 16.66 -4.80
CA ASN A 169 5.39 15.26 -4.68
C ASN A 169 6.14 14.39 -5.73
N LEU A 170 6.13 14.86 -6.98
CA LEU A 170 6.82 14.17 -8.08
C LEU A 170 8.34 14.16 -7.89
N GLU A 171 8.91 15.27 -7.47
CA GLU A 171 10.35 15.38 -7.18
C GLU A 171 10.75 14.45 -6.03
N ASN A 172 9.91 14.36 -4.99
CA ASN A 172 10.14 13.46 -3.87
C ASN A 172 10.19 11.99 -4.32
N SER A 173 9.24 11.52 -5.13
CA SER A 173 9.27 10.13 -5.62
C SER A 173 10.51 9.85 -6.47
N ARG A 174 10.91 10.78 -7.34
CA ARG A 174 12.11 10.66 -8.18
C ARG A 174 13.41 10.67 -7.39
N GLU A 175 13.46 11.43 -6.29
CA GLU A 175 14.63 11.36 -5.38
C GLU A 175 14.79 9.96 -4.79
N TYR A 176 13.67 9.28 -4.42
CA TYR A 176 13.73 7.89 -3.95
C TYR A 176 14.13 6.90 -5.05
N VAL A 177 13.75 7.13 -6.31
CA VAL A 177 14.27 6.36 -7.45
C VAL A 177 15.79 6.46 -7.53
N LYS A 178 16.32 7.68 -7.43
CA LYS A 178 17.76 7.95 -7.47
C LYS A 178 18.49 7.33 -6.27
N VAL A 179 18.05 7.65 -5.05
CA VAL A 179 18.68 7.18 -3.80
C VAL A 179 18.68 5.64 -3.73
N SER A 180 17.56 4.98 -4.04
CA SER A 180 17.50 3.52 -4.03
C SER A 180 18.36 2.90 -5.14
N GLY A 181 18.51 3.58 -6.28
CA GLY A 181 19.45 3.19 -7.33
C GLY A 181 20.91 3.25 -6.87
N GLU A 182 21.29 4.30 -6.17
CA GLU A 182 22.64 4.45 -5.57
C GLU A 182 22.88 3.38 -4.49
N MET A 183 21.88 3.09 -3.65
CA MET A 183 21.96 2.02 -2.64
C MET A 183 22.15 0.64 -3.30
N LYS A 184 21.44 0.34 -4.38
CA LYS A 184 21.62 -0.90 -5.15
C LYS A 184 23.01 -0.99 -5.77
N ALA A 185 23.52 0.10 -6.35
CA ALA A 185 24.86 0.15 -6.95
C ALA A 185 25.98 -0.08 -5.90
N GLN A 186 25.74 0.27 -4.65
CA GLN A 186 26.66 0.04 -3.52
C GLN A 186 26.45 -1.34 -2.85
N GLY A 187 25.52 -2.16 -3.31
CA GLY A 187 25.20 -3.47 -2.73
C GLY A 187 24.48 -3.39 -1.38
N ILE A 188 23.85 -2.25 -1.09
CA ILE A 188 23.09 -2.02 0.15
C ILE A 188 21.65 -2.57 0.01
N LEU A 189 21.06 -2.50 -1.19
CA LEU A 189 19.77 -3.10 -1.56
C LEU A 189 19.96 -4.30 -2.47
#